data_e7f2a4084cdd71d01e96729d195cc4ad
#
_entry.id   e7f2a4084cdd71d01e96729d195cc4ad
#
_cell.length_a   1.000
_cell.length_b   1.000
_cell.length_c   1.000
_cell.angle_alpha   90.00
_cell.angle_beta   90.00
_cell.angle_gamma   90.00
#
_symmetry.space_group_name_H-M   'P 1'
#
loop_
_entity.id
_entity.type
_entity.pdbx_description
1 polymer ?
#
loop_
_entity_poly.entity_id
_entity_poly.type
_entity_poly.pdbx_seq_one_letter_code
_entity_poly.pdbx_strand_id
1 'polypeptide(L)'
;MELKMKRNKKVVCADGFSMSVQAHDGAYCTPRDDDAERYTEVEIGYPSEREELIMDWIEIPDGAPTDSVYPYTPVGVVTTVIVKHGGMVEGEVPSGVIPVPSVDEGT
;
A
#
# COMPACT_ATOMS: atom_id res chain seq x y z
N MET A 1 16.97 18.56 15.32
CA MET A 1 15.87 17.92 15.41
C MET A 1 15.58 17.07 14.25
N GLU A 2 14.99 16.03 14.37
CA GLU A 2 14.83 15.28 13.29
C GLU A 2 13.45 15.23 12.88
N LEU A 3 13.22 14.89 11.64
CA LEU A 3 11.96 14.84 11.14
C LEU A 3 11.31 13.61 11.49
N LYS A 4 10.07 13.64 11.75
CA LYS A 4 9.43 12.47 12.06
C LYS A 4 8.71 11.90 10.93
N MET A 5 8.89 12.37 9.73
CA MET A 5 8.26 11.83 8.63
C MET A 5 8.70 10.46 8.42
N LYS A 6 7.97 9.49 8.80
CA LYS A 6 8.38 8.15 8.63
C LYS A 6 7.64 7.57 7.49
N ARG A 7 8.32 7.08 6.51
CA ARG A 7 7.71 6.43 5.39
C ARG A 7 7.91 4.96 5.48
N ASN A 8 6.87 4.20 5.18
CA ASN A 8 6.99 2.75 5.17
C ASN A 8 7.81 2.30 3.97
N LYS A 9 8.54 1.23 4.14
CA LYS A 9 9.28 0.66 3.03
C LYS A 9 8.34 0.04 2.04
N LYS A 10 8.70 0.11 0.77
CA LYS A 10 7.88 -0.41 -0.30
C LYS A 10 7.51 -1.86 -0.08
N VAL A 11 6.26 -2.20 -0.31
CA VAL A 11 5.80 -3.57 -0.24
C VAL A 11 6.24 -4.29 -1.50
N VAL A 12 6.84 -5.46 -1.34
CA VAL A 12 7.22 -6.31 -2.47
C VAL A 12 6.56 -7.66 -2.22
N CYS A 13 5.87 -8.16 -3.21
CA CYS A 13 5.15 -9.42 -3.11
C CYS A 13 5.91 -10.56 -3.78
N ALA A 14 5.46 -11.77 -3.52
CA ALA A 14 6.16 -12.96 -4.00
C ALA A 14 6.32 -13.02 -5.51
N ASP A 15 5.39 -12.48 -6.26
CA ASP A 15 5.48 -12.52 -7.73
C ASP A 15 6.25 -11.31 -8.28
N GLY A 16 6.80 -10.48 -7.42
CA GLY A 16 7.57 -9.31 -7.86
C GLY A 16 6.79 -8.01 -7.92
N PHE A 17 5.47 -8.07 -7.75
CA PHE A 17 4.67 -6.85 -7.73
C PHE A 17 5.11 -6.00 -6.54
N SER A 18 5.19 -4.69 -6.72
CA SER A 18 5.54 -3.82 -5.61
C SER A 18 4.69 -2.56 -5.63
N MET A 19 4.52 -1.95 -4.47
CA MET A 19 3.77 -0.71 -4.33
C MET A 19 4.15 -0.05 -3.02
N SER A 20 4.01 1.26 -2.95
CA SER A 20 4.20 2.00 -1.71
C SER A 20 2.85 2.06 -1.01
N VAL A 21 2.80 1.83 0.29
CA VAL A 21 1.56 1.92 1.06
C VAL A 21 1.84 2.80 2.27
N GLN A 22 1.30 4.00 2.27
CA GLN A 22 1.61 5.00 3.28
C GLN A 22 0.38 5.50 4.01
N ALA A 23 0.56 5.84 5.27
CA ALA A 23 -0.47 6.47 6.06
C ALA A 23 0.19 7.30 7.15
N HIS A 24 -0.05 8.60 7.15
CA HIS A 24 0.48 9.52 8.12
C HIS A 24 -0.26 10.85 7.93
N ASP A 25 0.08 11.87 8.68
CA ASP A 25 -0.70 13.10 8.61
C ASP A 25 -0.53 13.82 7.27
N GLY A 26 0.46 13.47 6.48
CA GLY A 26 0.66 14.07 5.18
C GLY A 26 0.17 13.21 4.02
N ALA A 27 -0.37 12.04 4.30
CA ALA A 27 -0.83 11.14 3.25
C ALA A 27 -2.33 11.24 3.08
N TYR A 28 -2.84 10.81 1.94
CA TYR A 28 -4.29 10.77 1.71
C TYR A 28 -4.81 9.48 2.32
N CYS A 29 -5.05 9.51 3.60
CA CYS A 29 -5.48 8.35 4.36
C CYS A 29 -6.52 8.74 5.39
N THR A 30 -7.13 7.78 6.05
CA THR A 30 -8.15 8.03 7.07
C THR A 30 -7.84 7.17 8.28
N PRO A 31 -7.65 7.73 9.44
CA PRO A 31 -7.57 9.17 9.70
C PRO A 31 -6.23 9.73 9.22
N ARG A 32 -6.13 11.03 9.04
CA ARG A 32 -4.86 11.63 8.61
C ARG A 32 -4.09 11.97 9.88
N ASP A 33 -3.40 10.97 10.39
CA ASP A 33 -2.75 11.06 11.66
C ASP A 33 -1.50 10.22 11.59
N ASP A 34 -0.44 10.61 12.25
CA ASP A 34 0.81 9.89 12.16
C ASP A 34 0.78 8.55 12.84
N ASP A 35 0.13 8.44 13.97
CA ASP A 35 0.20 7.23 14.73
C ASP A 35 -1.17 6.69 15.06
N ALA A 36 -2.03 6.62 14.07
CA ALA A 36 -3.35 6.09 14.29
C ALA A 36 -3.27 4.65 14.75
N GLU A 37 -4.12 4.28 15.69
CA GLU A 37 -4.15 2.94 16.14
C GLU A 37 -4.56 2.03 15.02
N ARG A 38 -5.43 2.50 14.13
CA ARG A 38 -5.83 1.73 12.97
C ARG A 38 -6.28 2.68 11.88
N TYR A 39 -5.80 2.49 10.68
CA TYR A 39 -6.26 3.24 9.51
C TYR A 39 -7.35 2.44 8.80
N THR A 40 -8.30 3.12 8.17
CA THR A 40 -9.32 2.45 7.38
C THR A 40 -9.06 2.64 5.89
N GLU A 41 -8.33 3.70 5.54
CA GLU A 41 -7.96 3.97 4.15
C GLU A 41 -6.53 4.44 4.11
N VAL A 42 -5.79 4.07 3.10
CA VAL A 42 -4.37 4.41 2.99
C VAL A 42 -4.06 4.91 1.60
N GLU A 43 -2.86 5.47 1.42
CA GLU A 43 -2.45 5.97 0.13
C GLU A 43 -1.51 4.96 -0.52
N ILE A 44 -1.85 4.47 -1.69
CA ILE A 44 -0.96 3.61 -2.45
C ILE A 44 -0.24 4.46 -3.47
N GLY A 45 1.02 4.17 -3.72
CA GLY A 45 1.77 4.89 -4.73
C GLY A 45 2.59 3.98 -5.60
N TYR A 46 2.63 4.32 -6.85
CA TYR A 46 3.59 3.80 -7.83
C TYR A 46 3.69 2.29 -7.85
N PRO A 47 2.57 1.60 -8.11
CA PRO A 47 2.62 0.14 -8.25
C PRO A 47 3.51 -0.22 -9.42
N SER A 48 4.18 -1.35 -9.35
CA SER A 48 5.15 -1.74 -10.38
C SER A 48 4.46 -2.09 -11.71
N GLU A 49 3.15 -2.35 -11.68
CA GLU A 49 2.41 -2.59 -12.89
C GLU A 49 0.96 -2.21 -12.62
N ARG A 50 0.16 -2.11 -13.65
CA ARG A 50 -1.24 -1.77 -13.49
C ARG A 50 -1.92 -2.86 -12.65
N GLU A 51 -2.62 -2.45 -11.62
CA GLU A 51 -3.34 -3.38 -10.75
C GLU A 51 -4.82 -3.02 -10.79
N GLU A 52 -5.64 -3.86 -11.40
CA GLU A 52 -7.04 -3.55 -11.58
C GLU A 52 -7.79 -3.33 -10.27
N LEU A 53 -7.39 -4.00 -9.21
CA LEU A 53 -8.11 -3.90 -7.95
C LEU A 53 -8.09 -2.52 -7.34
N ILE A 54 -7.12 -1.68 -7.72
CA ILE A 54 -7.01 -0.34 -7.14
C ILE A 54 -7.35 0.76 -8.13
N MET A 55 -7.69 0.42 -9.37
CA MET A 55 -7.92 1.45 -10.37
C MET A 55 -9.07 2.40 -10.04
N ASP A 56 -10.04 1.97 -9.23
CA ASP A 56 -11.12 2.87 -8.87
C ASP A 56 -10.64 4.03 -8.01
N TRP A 57 -9.47 3.92 -7.41
CA TRP A 57 -8.96 4.97 -6.52
C TRP A 57 -7.84 5.79 -7.13
N ILE A 58 -7.49 5.57 -8.40
CA ILE A 58 -6.40 6.32 -9.01
C ILE A 58 -6.74 7.80 -9.00
N GLU A 59 -5.79 8.64 -8.60
CA GLU A 59 -6.03 10.04 -8.43
C GLU A 59 -6.35 10.72 -9.75
N ILE A 60 -5.66 10.38 -10.81
CA ILE A 60 -5.88 10.96 -12.11
C ILE A 60 -6.29 9.85 -13.05
N PRO A 61 -7.56 9.76 -13.40
CA PRO A 61 -8.04 8.61 -14.17
C PRO A 61 -7.29 8.32 -15.46
N ASP A 62 -6.79 9.36 -16.13
CA ASP A 62 -6.06 9.14 -17.35
C ASP A 62 -4.57 9.07 -17.13
N GLY A 63 -4.13 9.03 -15.90
CA GLY A 63 -2.71 9.00 -15.59
C GLY A 63 -2.13 7.63 -15.81
N ALA A 64 -0.81 7.56 -15.87
CA ALA A 64 -0.12 6.29 -16.01
C ALA A 64 -0.24 5.53 -14.70
N PRO A 65 -0.76 4.31 -14.70
CA PRO A 65 -0.96 3.57 -13.46
C PRO A 65 0.28 3.43 -12.58
N THR A 66 1.44 3.27 -13.18
CA THR A 66 2.66 3.05 -12.41
C THR A 66 3.31 4.35 -11.95
N ASP A 67 2.80 5.49 -12.41
CA ASP A 67 3.32 6.79 -11.99
C ASP A 67 2.27 7.56 -11.21
N SER A 68 1.32 6.88 -10.60
CA SER A 68 0.20 7.53 -9.95
C SER A 68 0.10 7.16 -8.49
N VAL A 69 -0.67 7.95 -7.75
CA VAL A 69 -1.03 7.62 -6.39
C VAL A 69 -2.50 7.28 -6.37
N TYR A 70 -2.91 6.54 -5.35
CA TYR A 70 -4.26 6.02 -5.22
C TYR A 70 -4.73 6.38 -3.81
N PRO A 71 -5.28 7.58 -3.64
CA PRO A 71 -5.65 8.06 -2.31
C PRO A 71 -6.85 7.33 -1.73
N TYR A 72 -6.90 7.26 -0.44
CA TYR A 72 -8.05 6.72 0.31
C TYR A 72 -8.46 5.33 -0.11
N THR A 73 -7.50 4.49 -0.43
CA THR A 73 -7.78 3.10 -0.80
C THR A 73 -8.10 2.31 0.47
N PRO A 74 -9.23 1.62 0.53
CA PRO A 74 -9.59 0.87 1.73
C PRO A 74 -8.55 -0.19 2.07
N VAL A 75 -8.28 -0.36 3.35
CA VAL A 75 -7.24 -1.30 3.78
C VAL A 75 -7.55 -2.73 3.35
N GLY A 76 -8.82 -3.10 3.25
CA GLY A 76 -9.17 -4.45 2.79
C GLY A 76 -8.78 -4.69 1.34
N VAL A 77 -8.85 -3.64 0.52
CA VAL A 77 -8.43 -3.76 -0.87
C VAL A 77 -6.93 -3.97 -0.93
N VAL A 78 -6.18 -3.26 -0.09
CA VAL A 78 -4.72 -3.42 -0.06
C VAL A 78 -4.35 -4.84 0.35
N THR A 79 -5.01 -5.38 1.36
CA THR A 79 -4.76 -6.75 1.78
C THR A 79 -5.06 -7.72 0.64
N THR A 80 -6.15 -7.48 -0.10
CA THR A 80 -6.51 -8.35 -1.22
C THR A 80 -5.44 -8.30 -2.33
N VAL A 81 -4.89 -7.11 -2.59
CA VAL A 81 -3.82 -6.98 -3.59
C VAL A 81 -2.61 -7.80 -3.15
N ILE A 82 -2.25 -7.70 -1.87
CA ILE A 82 -1.10 -8.43 -1.35
C ILE A 82 -1.33 -9.94 -1.53
N VAL A 83 -2.51 -10.44 -1.20
CA VAL A 83 -2.81 -11.85 -1.33
C VAL A 83 -2.80 -12.26 -2.81
N LYS A 84 -3.37 -11.43 -3.68
CA LYS A 84 -3.40 -11.72 -5.09
C LYS A 84 -2.01 -11.94 -5.66
N HIS A 85 -1.03 -11.21 -5.15
CA HIS A 85 0.33 -11.27 -5.65
C HIS A 85 1.24 -12.22 -4.85
N GLY A 86 0.64 -13.07 -4.05
CA GLY A 86 1.36 -14.14 -3.38
C GLY A 86 1.85 -13.83 -1.98
N GLY A 87 1.45 -12.72 -1.42
CA GLY A 87 1.87 -12.34 -0.08
C GLY A 87 3.14 -11.48 -0.09
N MET A 88 3.45 -10.89 1.03
CA MET A 88 4.60 -9.97 1.14
C MET A 88 5.89 -10.71 1.40
N VAL A 89 6.95 -10.32 0.70
CA VAL A 89 8.30 -10.80 1.00
C VAL A 89 9.14 -9.68 1.59
N GLU A 90 8.77 -8.41 1.36
CA GLU A 90 9.46 -7.27 1.94
C GLU A 90 8.50 -6.15 2.14
N GLY A 91 8.84 -5.20 2.97
CA GLY A 91 8.09 -3.96 3.08
C GLY A 91 7.35 -3.82 4.38
N GLU A 92 6.64 -2.72 4.48
CA GLU A 92 5.88 -2.38 5.68
C GLU A 92 4.52 -1.85 5.28
N VAL A 93 3.52 -2.10 6.09
CA VAL A 93 2.19 -1.57 5.83
C VAL A 93 1.67 -0.86 7.06
N PRO A 94 0.78 0.12 6.88
CA PRO A 94 0.16 0.81 8.01
C PRO A 94 -0.77 -0.11 8.78
N SER A 95 -1.01 0.23 10.02
CA SER A 95 -1.95 -0.49 10.85
C SER A 95 -3.32 -0.50 10.16
N GLY A 96 -3.99 -1.59 10.14
CA GLY A 96 -5.25 -1.77 9.42
C GLY A 96 -5.09 -2.64 8.20
N VAL A 97 -3.94 -2.58 7.55
CA VAL A 97 -3.65 -3.50 6.45
C VAL A 97 -3.08 -4.75 7.06
N ILE A 98 -3.52 -5.90 6.62
CA ILE A 98 -2.98 -7.16 7.13
C ILE A 98 -1.78 -7.54 6.30
N PRO A 99 -0.59 -7.62 6.88
CA PRO A 99 0.63 -7.90 6.10
C PRO A 99 0.78 -9.40 5.86
N VAL A 100 -0.08 -9.96 5.06
CA VAL A 100 -0.08 -11.39 4.80
C VAL A 100 1.25 -11.79 4.19
N PRO A 101 2.01 -12.66 4.83
CA PRO A 101 3.33 -13.02 4.31
C PRO A 101 3.21 -14.02 3.17
N SER A 102 4.21 -14.06 2.34
CA SER A 102 4.20 -15.06 1.28
C SER A 102 4.43 -16.41 1.92
N VAL A 103 3.83 -17.43 1.32
CA VAL A 103 4.02 -18.75 1.81
C VAL A 103 5.14 -19.35 1.03
N ASP A 104 6.22 -19.71 1.73
CA ASP A 104 7.35 -20.27 1.05
C ASP A 104 7.25 -21.74 1.04
N GLU A 105 6.93 -22.27 -0.07
CA GLU A 105 6.85 -23.64 -0.15
C GLU A 105 8.02 -24.22 -0.59
N GLY A 106 8.97 -23.51 -0.87
CA GLY A 106 10.17 -24.03 -1.38
C GLY A 106 10.81 -24.94 -0.48
N THR A 107 10.29 -25.04 0.57
CA THR A 107 10.95 -25.91 1.47
C THR A 107 11.02 -27.27 1.00
#